data_07d449d881438792323e95e1328e55d0
#
_entry.id   07d449d881438792323e95e1328e55d0
#
_cell.length_a   1.000
_cell.length_b   1.000
_cell.length_c   1.000
_cell.angle_alpha   90.00
_cell.angle_beta   90.00
_cell.angle_gamma   90.00
#
_symmetry.space_group_name_H-M   'P 1'
#
loop_
_entity.id
_entity.type
_entity.pdbx_description
1 polymer ?
#
loop_
_entity_poly.entity_id
_entity_poly.type
_entity_poly.pdbx_seq_one_letter_code
_entity_poly.pdbx_strand_id
1 'polypeptide(L)'
;MAEHISKQFDLELETIRTRVLQMGGLVEAQIVGAIDGLMSSDIAKLDKVIAEDALVNAMEVSLDEECQHIIARRQPAASDLRMEIGRAS
;
A
#
# COMPACT_ATOMS: atom_id res chain seq x y z
N MET A 1 14.93 25.83 -0.15
CA MET A 1 15.44 24.46 -0.13
C MET A 1 14.66 23.56 0.82
N ALA A 2 14.57 23.89 2.11
CA ALA A 2 13.81 23.09 3.07
C ALA A 2 12.32 22.99 2.73
N GLU A 3 11.71 24.08 2.30
CA GLU A 3 10.30 24.11 1.88
C GLU A 3 10.04 23.22 0.67
N HIS A 4 10.98 23.23 -0.29
CA HIS A 4 10.85 22.45 -1.51
C HIS A 4 10.90 20.93 -1.21
N ILE A 5 11.81 20.52 -0.34
CA ILE A 5 11.94 19.13 0.09
C ILE A 5 10.67 18.70 0.86
N SER A 6 10.16 19.58 1.72
CA SER A 6 8.94 19.34 2.50
C SER A 6 7.72 19.14 1.61
N LYS A 7 7.56 19.97 0.58
CA LYS A 7 6.46 19.84 -0.39
C LYS A 7 6.52 18.55 -1.16
N GLN A 8 7.71 18.16 -1.60
CA GLN A 8 7.87 16.90 -2.32
C GLN A 8 7.51 15.72 -1.45
N PHE A 9 7.93 15.73 -0.20
CA PHE A 9 7.61 14.69 0.76
C PHE A 9 6.10 14.59 1.00
N ASP A 10 5.45 15.73 1.20
CA ASP A 10 4.01 15.80 1.41
C ASP A 10 3.23 15.25 0.21
N LEU A 11 3.66 15.57 -1.01
CA LEU A 11 3.06 15.04 -2.24
C LEU A 11 3.24 13.53 -2.36
N GLU A 12 4.41 13.03 -2.01
CA GLU A 12 4.69 11.60 -2.01
C GLU A 12 3.80 10.85 -1.02
N LEU A 13 3.66 11.40 0.19
CA LEU A 13 2.79 10.82 1.21
C LEU A 13 1.33 10.84 0.79
N GLU A 14 0.87 11.94 0.16
CA GLU A 14 -0.49 12.03 -0.35
C GLU A 14 -0.76 11.01 -1.45
N THR A 15 0.21 10.80 -2.32
CA THR A 15 0.11 9.79 -3.38
C THR A 15 -0.02 8.39 -2.78
N ILE A 16 0.82 8.07 -1.80
CA ILE A 16 0.76 6.77 -1.10
C ILE A 16 -0.59 6.60 -0.41
N ARG A 17 -1.03 7.63 0.30
CA ARG A 17 -2.32 7.60 0.99
C ARG A 17 -3.47 7.31 0.04
N THR A 18 -3.51 8.01 -1.11
CA THR A 18 -4.53 7.80 -2.12
C THR A 18 -4.51 6.36 -2.64
N ARG A 19 -3.34 5.83 -2.91
CA ARG A 19 -3.19 4.45 -3.41
C ARG A 19 -3.58 3.42 -2.36
N VAL A 20 -3.27 3.67 -1.08
CA VAL A 20 -3.71 2.80 0.02
C VAL A 20 -5.23 2.78 0.12
N LEU A 21 -5.87 3.93 -0.02
CA LEU A 21 -7.33 4.03 -0.01
C LEU A 21 -7.96 3.29 -1.20
N GLN A 22 -7.37 3.40 -2.38
CA GLN A 22 -7.80 2.67 -3.57
C GLN A 22 -7.67 1.15 -3.36
N MET A 23 -6.56 0.72 -2.81
CA MET A 23 -6.34 -0.69 -2.49
C MET A 23 -7.36 -1.19 -1.47
N GLY A 24 -7.64 -0.39 -0.44
CA GLY A 24 -8.68 -0.70 0.55
C GLY A 24 -10.04 -0.88 -0.07
N GLY A 25 -10.40 -0.02 -1.04
CA GLY A 25 -11.65 -0.14 -1.79
C GLY A 25 -11.73 -1.42 -2.61
N LEU A 26 -10.63 -1.82 -3.23
CA LEU A 26 -10.55 -3.07 -3.99
C LEU A 26 -10.69 -4.29 -3.07
N VAL A 27 -10.06 -4.28 -1.92
CA VAL A 27 -10.17 -5.37 -0.93
C VAL A 27 -11.60 -5.49 -0.43
N GLU A 28 -12.24 -4.36 -0.13
CA GLU A 28 -13.64 -4.35 0.28
C GLU A 28 -14.54 -4.94 -0.81
N ALA A 29 -14.35 -4.55 -2.05
CA ALA A 29 -15.09 -5.08 -3.19
C ALA A 29 -14.88 -6.59 -3.36
N GLN A 30 -13.66 -7.08 -3.13
CA GLN A 30 -13.36 -8.51 -3.16
C GLN A 30 -14.15 -9.28 -2.10
N ILE A 31 -14.19 -8.75 -0.89
CA ILE A 31 -14.90 -9.39 0.22
C ILE A 31 -16.39 -9.45 -0.09
N VAL A 32 -16.96 -8.34 -0.52
CA VAL A 32 -18.39 -8.28 -0.90
C VAL A 32 -18.67 -9.21 -2.07
N GLY A 33 -17.85 -9.20 -3.09
CA GLY A 33 -17.98 -10.09 -4.25
C GLY A 33 -17.88 -11.57 -3.90
N ALA A 34 -16.98 -11.91 -2.97
CA ALA A 34 -16.83 -13.27 -2.50
C ALA A 34 -18.08 -13.74 -1.75
N ILE A 35 -18.61 -12.91 -0.85
CA ILE A 35 -19.81 -13.21 -0.09
C ILE A 35 -21.01 -13.39 -1.05
N ASP A 36 -21.19 -12.44 -1.96
CA ASP A 36 -22.28 -12.51 -2.95
C ASP A 36 -22.16 -13.74 -3.85
N GLY A 37 -20.95 -14.02 -4.32
CA GLY A 37 -20.69 -15.20 -5.15
C GLY A 37 -20.97 -16.51 -4.43
N LEU A 38 -20.59 -16.60 -3.16
CA LEU A 38 -20.84 -17.78 -2.35
C LEU A 38 -22.34 -17.95 -2.06
N MET A 39 -23.01 -16.86 -1.70
CA MET A 39 -24.45 -16.91 -1.39
C MET A 39 -25.31 -17.23 -2.60
N SER A 40 -24.94 -16.77 -3.79
CA SER A 40 -25.67 -17.02 -5.03
C SER A 40 -25.15 -18.22 -5.82
N SER A 41 -24.08 -18.87 -5.35
CA SER A 41 -23.38 -19.95 -6.06
C SER A 41 -22.97 -19.54 -7.47
N ASP A 42 -22.52 -18.30 -7.61
CA ASP A 42 -22.09 -17.71 -8.88
C ASP A 42 -20.59 -17.91 -9.09
N ILE A 43 -20.24 -18.95 -9.85
CA ILE A 43 -18.83 -19.32 -10.09
C ILE A 43 -18.10 -18.22 -10.84
N ALA A 44 -18.73 -17.56 -11.81
CA ALA A 44 -18.11 -16.48 -12.58
C ALA A 44 -17.72 -15.32 -11.66
N LYS A 45 -18.55 -14.99 -10.69
CA LYS A 45 -18.30 -13.96 -9.71
C LYS A 45 -17.12 -14.31 -8.81
N LEU A 46 -17.06 -15.56 -8.37
CA LEU A 46 -15.95 -16.07 -7.56
C LEU A 46 -14.63 -16.07 -8.33
N ASP A 47 -14.65 -16.48 -9.59
CA ASP A 47 -13.47 -16.45 -10.47
C ASP A 47 -12.96 -15.03 -10.66
N LYS A 48 -13.85 -14.07 -10.79
CA LYS A 48 -13.48 -12.65 -10.90
C LYS A 48 -12.78 -12.17 -9.65
N VAL A 49 -13.29 -12.54 -8.47
CA VAL A 49 -12.66 -12.19 -7.18
C VAL A 49 -11.24 -12.75 -7.10
N ILE A 50 -11.05 -13.99 -7.49
CA ILE A 50 -9.75 -14.65 -7.51
C ILE A 50 -8.79 -13.93 -8.46
N ALA A 51 -9.28 -13.57 -9.66
CA ALA A 51 -8.47 -12.85 -10.64
C ALA A 51 -8.06 -11.46 -10.15
N GLU A 52 -8.93 -10.76 -9.45
CA GLU A 52 -8.66 -9.43 -8.90
C GLU A 52 -7.66 -9.46 -7.75
N ASP A 53 -7.49 -10.59 -7.09
CA ASP A 53 -6.52 -10.75 -6.01
C ASP A 53 -5.08 -10.48 -6.49
N ALA A 54 -4.76 -10.89 -7.71
CA ALA A 54 -3.46 -10.63 -8.30
C ALA A 54 -3.19 -9.12 -8.46
N LEU A 55 -4.23 -8.33 -8.76
CA LEU A 55 -4.12 -6.88 -8.87
C LEU A 55 -3.83 -6.26 -7.50
N VAL A 56 -4.53 -6.69 -6.47
CA VAL A 56 -4.32 -6.20 -5.10
C VAL A 56 -2.90 -6.52 -4.65
N ASN A 57 -2.43 -7.74 -4.90
CA ASN A 57 -1.06 -8.14 -4.56
C ASN A 57 -0.02 -7.27 -5.28
N ALA A 58 -0.24 -6.97 -6.56
CA ALA A 58 0.66 -6.11 -7.32
C ALA A 58 0.68 -4.69 -6.76
N MET A 59 -0.47 -4.15 -6.36
CA MET A 59 -0.56 -2.84 -5.74
C MET A 59 0.17 -2.80 -4.39
N GLU A 60 0.03 -3.85 -3.60
CA GLU A 60 0.70 -3.98 -2.30
C GLU A 60 2.22 -3.96 -2.46
N VAL A 61 2.74 -4.73 -3.41
CA VAL A 61 4.19 -4.77 -3.70
C VAL A 61 4.68 -3.40 -4.17
N SER A 62 3.95 -2.77 -5.07
CA SER A 62 4.28 -1.44 -5.58
C SER A 62 4.30 -0.38 -4.48
N LEU A 63 3.33 -0.42 -3.58
CA LEU A 63 3.27 0.51 -2.44
C LEU A 63 4.44 0.29 -1.47
N ASP A 64 4.77 -0.96 -1.20
CA ASP A 64 5.90 -1.30 -0.33
C ASP A 64 7.20 -0.75 -0.91
N GLU A 65 7.45 -0.96 -2.20
CA GLU A 65 8.63 -0.43 -2.88
C GLU A 65 8.69 1.09 -2.82
N GLU A 66 7.56 1.75 -3.03
CA GLU A 66 7.47 3.21 -2.98
C GLU A 66 7.77 3.75 -1.59
N CYS A 67 7.24 3.10 -0.56
CA CYS A 67 7.53 3.45 0.84
C CYS A 67 9.02 3.31 1.15
N GLN A 68 9.63 2.22 0.67
CA GLN A 68 11.06 2.00 0.88
C GLN A 68 11.92 3.05 0.18
N HIS A 69 11.52 3.48 -1.03
CA HIS A 69 12.22 4.54 -1.74
C HIS A 69 12.15 5.87 -0.99
N ILE A 70 11.00 6.19 -0.42
CA ILE A 70 10.83 7.41 0.37
C ILE A 70 11.70 7.36 1.62
N ILE A 71 11.70 6.24 2.32
CA ILE A 71 12.53 6.04 3.52
C ILE A 71 14.01 6.20 3.15
N ALA A 72 14.45 5.60 2.06
CA ALA A 72 15.84 5.68 1.60
C ALA A 72 16.26 7.11 1.29
N ARG A 73 15.37 7.90 0.67
CA ARG A 73 15.66 9.31 0.37
C ARG A 73 15.69 10.19 1.62
N ARG A 74 15.18 9.72 2.73
CA ARG A 74 15.17 10.44 4.01
C ARG A 74 16.33 10.05 4.92
N GLN A 75 17.29 9.27 4.43
CA GLN A 75 18.52 9.04 5.15
C GLN A 75 19.29 10.36 5.27
N PRO A 76 20.03 10.63 6.36
CA PRO A 76 20.39 9.70 7.42
C PRO A 76 19.39 9.54 8.55
N ALA A 77 18.30 10.30 8.59
CA ALA A 77 17.34 10.26 9.69
C ALA A 77 16.80 8.85 9.98
N ALA A 78 16.41 8.13 8.93
CA ALA A 78 15.92 6.76 9.08
C ALA A 78 17.02 5.82 9.59
N SER A 79 18.24 6.03 9.13
CA SER A 79 19.41 5.27 9.55
C SER A 79 19.71 5.48 11.02
N ASP A 80 19.64 6.74 11.47
CA ASP A 80 19.88 7.11 12.86
C ASP A 80 18.84 6.46 13.79
N LEU A 81 17.59 6.46 13.39
CA LEU A 81 16.53 5.82 14.16
C LEU A 81 16.76 4.32 14.33
N ARG A 82 17.18 3.66 13.26
CA ARG A 82 17.50 2.23 13.30
C ARG A 82 18.67 1.94 14.23
N MET A 83 19.69 2.78 14.22
CA MET A 83 20.83 2.63 15.09
C MET A 83 20.45 2.79 16.56
N GLU A 84 19.60 3.76 16.87
CA GLU A 84 19.12 3.98 18.23
C GLU A 84 18.30 2.78 18.73
N ILE A 85 17.42 2.25 17.91
CA ILE A 85 16.62 1.07 18.25
C ILE A 85 17.55 -0.13 18.48
N GLY A 86 18.53 -0.31 17.62
CA GLY A 86 19.52 -1.38 17.75
C GLY A 86 20.33 -1.29 19.05
N ARG A 87 20.68 -0.08 19.47
CA ARG A 87 21.41 0.15 20.71
C ARG A 87 20.56 -0.10 21.96
N ALA A 88 19.26 0.20 21.84
CA ALA A 88 18.34 0.00 22.95
C ALA A 88 18.02 -1.47 23.18
N SER A 89 18.21 -2.28 22.16
CA SER A 89 17.99 -3.72 22.26
C SER A 89 19.26 -4.43 22.65
#